data_0a00ef7a0aea3f7322a70ad7c069c220
#
_entry.id   0a00ef7a0aea3f7322a70ad7c069c220
#
_cell.length_a   1.000
_cell.length_b   1.000
_cell.length_c   1.000
_cell.angle_alpha   90.00
_cell.angle_beta   90.00
_cell.angle_gamma   90.00
#
_symmetry.space_group_name_H-M   'P 1'
#
loop_
_entity.id
_entity.type
_entity.pdbx_description
1 polymer ?
#
loop_
_entity_poly.entity_id
_entity_poly.type
_entity_poly.pdbx_seq_one_letter_code
_entity_poly.pdbx_strand_id
1 'polypeptide(L)'
;MRSARRAWFGVVAAVAFVVTATAEPRDHDDARRAVERGEMRPLAEILARLRGKLPGDIVRLEVEHENGEWRYELRTVDAQGRLFEVLVDGRTGEIKRVKEK
;
A
#
# COMPACT_ATOMS: atom_id res chain seq x y z
N MET A 1 -9.65 38.62 9.98
CA MET A 1 -9.94 37.53 10.90
C MET A 1 -10.56 36.34 10.20
N ARG A 2 -11.66 36.57 9.56
CA ARG A 2 -12.33 35.47 8.90
C ARG A 2 -11.50 34.86 7.77
N SER A 3 -10.79 35.69 7.06
CA SER A 3 -9.98 35.21 5.96
C SER A 3 -8.84 34.33 6.45
N ALA A 4 -8.35 34.59 7.64
CA ALA A 4 -7.27 33.75 8.19
C ALA A 4 -7.72 32.31 8.39
N ARG A 5 -8.93 32.14 8.83
CA ARG A 5 -9.44 30.80 9.06
C ARG A 5 -9.58 30.04 7.76
N ARG A 6 -10.07 30.73 6.74
CA ARG A 6 -10.24 30.08 5.44
C ARG A 6 -8.91 29.68 4.82
N ALA A 7 -7.91 30.53 4.98
CA ALA A 7 -6.60 30.21 4.48
C ALA A 7 -6.05 28.96 5.16
N TRP A 8 -6.35 28.81 6.44
CA TRP A 8 -5.88 27.66 7.17
C TRP A 8 -6.48 26.37 6.61
N PHE A 9 -7.73 26.38 6.28
CA PHE A 9 -8.36 25.22 5.67
C PHE A 9 -7.69 24.82 4.36
N GLY A 10 -7.36 25.79 3.55
CA GLY A 10 -6.74 25.49 2.28
C GLY A 10 -5.42 24.75 2.45
N VAL A 11 -4.68 25.13 3.45
CA VAL A 11 -3.40 24.50 3.69
C VAL A 11 -3.56 23.02 4.05
N VAL A 12 -4.53 22.72 4.89
CA VAL A 12 -4.76 21.34 5.30
C VAL A 12 -5.11 20.47 4.09
N ALA A 13 -5.97 20.97 3.24
CA ALA A 13 -6.37 20.22 2.06
C ALA A 13 -5.18 19.94 1.15
N ALA A 14 -4.30 20.91 1.02
CA ALA A 14 -3.14 20.75 0.16
C ALA A 14 -2.23 19.65 0.65
N VAL A 15 -2.07 19.54 1.95
CA VAL A 15 -1.21 18.51 2.52
C VAL A 15 -1.72 17.12 2.17
N ALA A 16 -3.02 16.92 2.24
CA ALA A 16 -3.58 15.61 1.92
C ALA A 16 -3.26 15.19 0.49
N PHE A 17 -3.25 16.13 -0.43
CA PHE A 17 -2.94 15.81 -1.80
C PHE A 17 -1.50 15.45 -2.04
N VAL A 18 -0.61 16.10 -1.33
CA VAL A 18 0.80 15.86 -1.54
C VAL A 18 1.14 14.40 -1.32
N VAL A 19 0.52 13.77 -0.35
CA VAL A 19 0.80 12.37 -0.05
C VAL A 19 0.51 11.48 -1.25
N THR A 20 -0.61 11.71 -1.92
CA THR A 20 -0.95 10.89 -3.07
C THR A 20 -0.06 11.18 -4.27
N ALA A 21 0.42 12.40 -4.37
CA ALA A 21 1.24 12.78 -5.51
C ALA A 21 2.61 12.11 -5.51
N THR A 22 3.03 11.53 -4.39
CA THR A 22 4.33 10.87 -4.33
C THR A 22 4.33 9.49 -4.97
N ALA A 23 3.17 8.91 -5.22
CA ALA A 23 3.10 7.61 -5.86
C ALA A 23 3.59 7.70 -7.29
N GLU A 24 4.34 6.70 -7.73
CA GLU A 24 4.88 6.68 -9.08
C GLU A 24 3.81 6.20 -10.05
N PRO A 25 3.37 7.07 -10.98
CA PRO A 25 2.28 6.71 -11.89
C PRO A 25 2.59 5.51 -12.77
N ARG A 26 3.86 5.37 -13.14
CA ARG A 26 4.25 4.29 -14.03
C ARG A 26 4.03 2.92 -13.39
N ASP A 27 4.40 2.78 -12.12
CA ASP A 27 4.23 1.51 -11.42
C ASP A 27 2.77 1.17 -11.24
N HIS A 28 1.94 2.17 -11.00
CA HIS A 28 0.51 1.97 -10.86
C HIS A 28 -0.12 1.50 -12.16
N ASP A 29 0.29 2.10 -13.26
CA ASP A 29 -0.24 1.73 -14.57
C ASP A 29 0.19 0.32 -14.94
N ASP A 30 1.44 -0.03 -14.67
CA ASP A 30 1.94 -1.35 -14.96
C ASP A 30 1.23 -2.40 -14.11
N ALA A 31 0.99 -2.10 -12.85
CA ALA A 31 0.30 -3.02 -11.96
C ALA A 31 -1.14 -3.24 -12.43
N ARG A 32 -1.81 -2.17 -12.87
CA ARG A 32 -3.18 -2.31 -13.35
C ARG A 32 -3.23 -3.19 -14.58
N ARG A 33 -2.29 -3.00 -15.51
CA ARG A 33 -2.22 -3.85 -16.69
C ARG A 33 -1.93 -5.29 -16.33
N ALA A 34 -1.10 -5.51 -15.33
CA ALA A 34 -0.80 -6.86 -14.87
C ALA A 34 -2.05 -7.54 -14.33
N VAL A 35 -2.87 -6.81 -13.59
CA VAL A 35 -4.15 -7.34 -13.11
C VAL A 35 -5.05 -7.69 -14.28
N GLU A 36 -5.11 -6.81 -15.27
CA GLU A 36 -5.95 -7.06 -16.45
C GLU A 36 -5.50 -8.27 -17.24
N ARG A 37 -4.21 -8.55 -17.24
CA ARG A 37 -3.66 -9.72 -17.93
C ARG A 37 -3.65 -10.99 -17.09
N GLY A 38 -4.12 -10.91 -15.87
CA GLY A 38 -4.13 -12.06 -14.98
C GLY A 38 -2.79 -12.39 -14.36
N GLU A 39 -1.82 -11.49 -14.46
CA GLU A 39 -0.50 -11.71 -13.88
C GLU A 39 -0.45 -11.40 -12.41
N MET A 40 -1.42 -10.68 -11.92
CA MET A 40 -1.53 -10.37 -10.51
C MET A 40 -3.01 -10.26 -10.14
N ARG A 41 -3.31 -10.50 -8.87
CA ARG A 41 -4.69 -10.39 -8.38
C ARG A 41 -4.97 -8.96 -7.98
N PRO A 42 -6.22 -8.53 -8.10
CA PRO A 42 -6.59 -7.20 -7.60
C PRO A 42 -6.26 -7.08 -6.12
N LEU A 43 -5.86 -5.88 -5.71
CA LEU A 43 -5.49 -5.64 -4.33
C LEU A 43 -6.59 -6.01 -3.35
N ALA A 44 -7.84 -5.73 -3.70
CA ALA A 44 -8.95 -6.04 -2.82
C ALA A 44 -9.03 -7.53 -2.50
N GLU A 45 -8.76 -8.38 -3.50
CA GLU A 45 -8.73 -9.82 -3.27
C GLU A 45 -7.57 -10.23 -2.38
N ILE A 46 -6.41 -9.62 -2.59
CA ILE A 46 -5.24 -9.90 -1.77
C ILE A 46 -5.53 -9.56 -0.32
N LEU A 47 -6.09 -8.38 -0.08
CA LEU A 47 -6.40 -7.94 1.27
C LEU A 47 -7.43 -8.85 1.94
N ALA A 48 -8.40 -9.33 1.18
CA ALA A 48 -9.38 -10.24 1.72
C ALA A 48 -8.74 -11.55 2.16
N ARG A 49 -7.78 -12.04 1.38
CA ARG A 49 -7.07 -13.27 1.72
C ARG A 49 -6.17 -13.12 2.93
N LEU A 50 -5.67 -11.90 3.15
CA LEU A 50 -4.77 -11.64 4.27
C LEU A 50 -5.49 -11.34 5.57
N ARG A 51 -6.79 -11.23 5.54
CA ARG A 51 -7.55 -10.88 6.74
C ARG A 51 -7.28 -11.89 7.86
N GLY A 52 -6.89 -11.38 9.00
CA GLY A 52 -6.57 -12.22 10.16
C GLY A 52 -5.22 -12.90 10.10
N LYS A 53 -4.41 -12.63 9.08
CA LYS A 53 -3.10 -13.28 8.92
C LYS A 53 -1.93 -12.32 9.08
N LEU A 54 -2.22 -11.05 9.24
CA LEU A 54 -1.15 -10.04 9.34
C LEU A 54 -0.80 -9.76 10.80
N PRO A 55 0.46 -9.41 11.08
CA PRO A 55 0.91 -9.13 12.44
C PRO A 55 0.54 -7.74 12.94
N GLY A 56 -0.49 -7.13 12.39
CA GLY A 56 -0.94 -5.82 12.83
C GLY A 56 -1.73 -5.13 11.73
N ASP A 57 -1.94 -3.84 11.91
CA ASP A 57 -2.69 -3.05 10.95
C ASP A 57 -1.77 -2.51 9.87
N ILE A 58 -2.26 -2.49 8.65
CA ILE A 58 -1.48 -2.00 7.52
C ILE A 58 -1.34 -0.49 7.59
N VAL A 59 -0.11 -0.01 7.56
CA VAL A 59 0.16 1.42 7.55
C VAL A 59 0.84 1.88 6.27
N ARG A 60 1.29 0.94 5.44
CA ARG A 60 1.92 1.28 4.17
C ARG A 60 1.82 0.09 3.24
N LEU A 61 1.67 0.39 1.94
CA LEU A 61 1.57 -0.63 0.92
C LEU A 61 2.31 -0.18 -0.32
N GLU A 62 3.15 -1.05 -0.85
CA GLU A 62 3.88 -0.79 -2.09
C GLU A 62 3.72 -1.96 -3.03
N VAL A 63 3.77 -1.68 -4.32
CA VAL A 63 3.74 -2.69 -5.35
C VAL A 63 5.13 -2.79 -5.94
N GLU A 64 5.66 -4.00 -6.05
CA GLU A 64 6.98 -4.23 -6.62
C GLU A 64 6.90 -5.22 -7.75
N HIS A 65 7.71 -4.98 -8.77
CA HIS A 65 7.85 -5.89 -9.89
C HIS A 65 9.33 -6.21 -10.04
N GLU A 66 9.70 -7.44 -9.76
CA GLU A 66 11.10 -7.83 -9.74
C GLU A 66 11.25 -9.23 -10.30
N ASN A 67 12.20 -9.40 -11.23
CA ASN A 67 12.46 -10.69 -11.84
C ASN A 67 11.21 -11.33 -12.44
N GLY A 68 10.35 -10.52 -13.03
CA GLY A 68 9.14 -11.00 -13.67
C GLY A 68 8.01 -11.32 -12.71
N GLU A 69 8.19 -11.09 -11.44
CA GLU A 69 7.17 -11.38 -10.43
C GLU A 69 6.62 -10.11 -9.82
N TRP A 70 5.32 -10.11 -9.61
CA TRP A 70 4.64 -9.00 -8.94
C TRP A 70 4.48 -9.33 -7.47
N ARG A 71 4.76 -8.36 -6.61
CA ARG A 71 4.66 -8.54 -5.17
C ARG A 71 4.06 -7.30 -4.53
N TYR A 72 3.39 -7.52 -3.41
CA TYR A 72 2.96 -6.43 -2.56
C TYR A 72 3.84 -6.43 -1.32
N GLU A 73 4.32 -5.26 -0.95
CA GLU A 73 5.08 -5.09 0.28
C GLU A 73 4.22 -4.29 1.23
N LEU A 74 3.89 -4.87 2.36
CA LEU A 74 3.04 -4.24 3.36
C LEU A 74 3.87 -3.91 4.59
N ARG A 75 3.61 -2.75 5.16
CA ARG A 75 4.11 -2.43 6.48
C ARG A 75 2.96 -2.46 7.45
N THR A 76 3.16 -3.14 8.58
CA THR A 76 2.12 -3.25 9.59
C THR A 76 2.66 -2.82 10.94
N VAL A 77 1.75 -2.39 11.82
CA VAL A 77 2.07 -2.00 13.18
C VAL A 77 1.16 -2.77 14.11
N ASP A 78 1.72 -3.46 15.08
CA ASP A 78 0.91 -4.22 16.03
C ASP A 78 0.53 -3.37 17.24
N ALA A 79 -0.18 -3.97 18.18
CA ALA A 79 -0.67 -3.26 19.35
C ALA A 79 0.44 -2.72 20.25
N GLN A 80 1.63 -3.29 20.16
CA GLN A 80 2.78 -2.84 20.93
C GLN A 80 3.64 -1.84 20.18
N GLY A 81 3.20 -1.42 18.99
CA GLY A 81 3.94 -0.46 18.21
C GLY A 81 5.08 -1.05 17.41
N ARG A 82 5.15 -2.37 17.31
CA ARG A 82 6.21 -3.00 16.54
C ARG A 82 5.88 -2.96 15.06
N LEU A 83 6.89 -2.69 14.25
CA LEU A 83 6.75 -2.60 12.81
C LEU A 83 7.19 -3.89 12.15
N PHE A 84 6.40 -4.32 11.19
CA PHE A 84 6.72 -5.52 10.41
C PHE A 84 6.66 -5.19 8.92
N GLU A 85 7.49 -5.87 8.17
CA GLU A 85 7.45 -5.82 6.73
C GLU A 85 6.96 -7.18 6.25
N VAL A 86 5.87 -7.18 5.49
CA VAL A 86 5.26 -8.41 5.02
C VAL A 86 5.31 -8.42 3.50
N LEU A 87 5.97 -9.43 2.95
CA LEU A 87 6.07 -9.58 1.50
C LEU A 87 5.03 -10.58 1.04
N VAL A 88 4.21 -10.18 0.09
CA VAL A 88 3.09 -10.99 -0.38
C VAL A 88 3.19 -11.19 -1.88
N ASP A 89 3.00 -12.42 -2.31
CA ASP A 89 2.96 -12.74 -3.73
C ASP A 89 1.75 -12.06 -4.37
N GLY A 90 1.98 -11.28 -5.41
CA GLY A 90 0.91 -10.54 -6.06
C GLY A 90 -0.02 -11.41 -6.88
N ARG A 91 0.42 -12.61 -7.21
CA ARG A 91 -0.37 -13.51 -8.03
C ARG A 91 -1.27 -14.40 -7.18
N THR A 92 -0.78 -14.87 -6.04
CA THR A 92 -1.52 -15.82 -5.22
C THR A 92 -2.07 -15.24 -3.93
N GLY A 93 -1.47 -14.15 -3.45
CA GLY A 93 -1.82 -13.61 -2.14
C GLY A 93 -1.13 -14.31 -0.99
N GLU A 94 -0.19 -15.18 -1.29
CA GLU A 94 0.54 -15.93 -0.28
C GLU A 94 1.58 -15.06 0.40
N ILE A 95 1.67 -15.15 1.72
CA ILE A 95 2.70 -14.44 2.46
C ILE A 95 4.02 -15.15 2.25
N LYS A 96 4.99 -14.43 1.72
CA LYS A 96 6.30 -15.00 1.42
C LYS A 96 7.31 -14.76 2.52
N ARG A 97 7.16 -13.68 3.25
CA ARG A 97 8.10 -13.34 4.30
C ARG A 97 7.49 -12.33 5.26
N VAL A 98 7.77 -12.50 6.53
CA VAL A 98 7.42 -11.51 7.56
C VAL A 98 8.71 -11.18 8.29
N LYS A 99 9.01 -9.92 8.39
CA LYS A 99 10.24 -9.48 9.03
C LYS A 99 9.95 -8.32 9.96
N GLU A 100 10.38 -8.42 11.19
CA GLU A 100 10.25 -7.31 12.13
C GLU A 100 11.31 -6.27 11.83
N LYS A 101 10.90 -5.01 11.81
CA LYS A 101 11.82 -3.90 11.48
C LYS A 101 12.42 -3.28 12.71
#